data_4264c93b1d755904606c4fcf8120ec28
#
_entry.id   4264c93b1d755904606c4fcf8120ec28
#
_cell.length_a   1.000
_cell.length_b   1.000
_cell.length_c   1.000
_cell.angle_alpha   90.00
_cell.angle_beta   90.00
_cell.angle_gamma   90.00
#
_symmetry.space_group_name_H-M   'P 1'
#
loop_
_entity.id
_entity.type
_entity.pdbx_description
1 polymer ?
#
loop_
_entity_poly.entity_id
_entity_poly.type
_entity_poly.pdbx_seq_one_letter_code
_entity_poly.pdbx_strand_id
1 'polypeptide(L)'
;MADTLTLTDNRTGRSYELPIQDEAIRAADIHKIRVNASDFGLMTYDPALVNTAACRSRISYIDGDAGILRYRGYPIEQLAEKSSFLEVALLLLDGELPSQAGLDAWKATIHDHRVPPARIQALFDGLAEDPHPMGALIAAFGALGTFYPEAHKINDADVRRRQICRIIAQAPALAAYAARKRRGEPVVPPAEGLSFAGNFLHMLKATPGQRYEPHPVLERALDVLFVLHADHEQNCSTFAMRSVGSSNADPYSSVAAATAALYGPLHGGANEAVLRMLHTVGSLDKVPAFISSVKKGEGRLMGFGHRIYKSYDPRARIVKQVAEEVFAVTGVNPLLETAQELERIALQDEYFVNRKLYPNVDFYSGLIYEAMGFPVDMFTVLFAIPRTAGWLAQWEEMVCDPETKITRPRQIYTGADVRDYVPMTAR
;
A
#
# COMPACT_ATOMS: atom_id res chain seq x y z
N MET A 1 -14.83 -37.58 0.75
CA MET A 1 -16.03 -36.98 0.15
C MET A 1 -15.60 -35.62 -0.39
N ALA A 2 -16.09 -35.16 -1.52
CA ALA A 2 -15.78 -33.81 -1.97
C ALA A 2 -16.52 -32.81 -1.05
N ASP A 3 -15.80 -31.76 -0.62
CA ASP A 3 -16.41 -30.70 0.19
C ASP A 3 -17.36 -29.89 -0.67
N THR A 4 -18.62 -29.83 -0.26
CA THR A 4 -19.67 -29.15 -1.03
C THR A 4 -20.60 -28.35 -0.12
N LEU A 5 -21.23 -27.32 -0.69
CA LEU A 5 -22.29 -26.54 -0.09
C LEU A 5 -23.57 -26.77 -0.88
N THR A 6 -24.66 -27.15 -0.22
CA THR A 6 -26.00 -27.28 -0.85
C THR A 6 -26.80 -26.00 -0.61
N LEU A 7 -27.22 -25.34 -1.71
CA LEU A 7 -28.12 -24.18 -1.68
C LEU A 7 -29.48 -24.56 -2.27
N THR A 8 -30.57 -24.29 -1.54
CA THR A 8 -31.94 -24.48 -2.05
C THR A 8 -32.54 -23.13 -2.42
N ASP A 9 -32.93 -22.99 -3.69
CA ASP A 9 -33.66 -21.81 -4.16
C ASP A 9 -35.15 -21.95 -3.84
N ASN A 10 -35.60 -21.27 -2.81
CA ASN A 10 -37.00 -21.32 -2.36
C ASN A 10 -38.01 -20.77 -3.40
N ARG A 11 -37.56 -20.02 -4.43
CA ARG A 11 -38.41 -19.53 -5.51
C ARG A 11 -38.86 -20.67 -6.45
N THR A 12 -38.01 -21.71 -6.53
CA THR A 12 -38.21 -22.84 -7.45
C THR A 12 -38.28 -24.19 -6.73
N GLY A 13 -37.89 -24.28 -5.47
CA GLY A 13 -37.71 -25.52 -4.71
C GLY A 13 -36.50 -26.37 -5.16
N ARG A 14 -35.66 -25.88 -6.07
CA ARG A 14 -34.49 -26.62 -6.58
C ARG A 14 -33.33 -26.46 -5.65
N SER A 15 -32.57 -27.54 -5.47
CA SER A 15 -31.29 -27.54 -4.74
C SER A 15 -30.12 -27.65 -5.70
N TYR A 16 -29.03 -26.94 -5.37
CA TYR A 16 -27.80 -26.87 -6.13
C TYR A 16 -26.65 -27.25 -5.22
N GLU A 17 -25.79 -28.14 -5.67
CA GLU A 17 -24.58 -28.54 -4.98
C GLU A 17 -23.40 -27.78 -5.57
N LEU A 18 -22.71 -26.99 -4.72
CA LEU A 18 -21.60 -26.12 -5.10
C LEU A 18 -20.32 -26.68 -4.51
N PRO A 19 -19.27 -26.96 -5.31
CA PRO A 19 -17.97 -27.40 -4.79
C PRO A 19 -17.32 -26.30 -3.93
N ILE A 20 -16.76 -26.71 -2.78
CA ILE A 20 -15.90 -25.86 -1.96
C ILE A 20 -14.46 -26.14 -2.37
N GLN A 21 -13.70 -25.11 -2.69
CA GLN A 21 -12.30 -25.15 -3.08
C GLN A 21 -11.56 -23.98 -2.39
N ASP A 22 -10.47 -24.29 -1.67
CA ASP A 22 -9.72 -23.26 -0.94
C ASP A 22 -10.64 -22.43 -0.01
N GLU A 23 -11.55 -23.10 0.71
CA GLU A 23 -12.57 -22.49 1.60
C GLU A 23 -13.50 -21.48 0.89
N ALA A 24 -13.58 -21.54 -0.42
CA ALA A 24 -14.38 -20.65 -1.25
C ALA A 24 -15.29 -21.42 -2.23
N ILE A 25 -16.37 -20.77 -2.64
CA ILE A 25 -17.22 -21.21 -3.75
C ILE A 25 -17.02 -20.28 -4.95
N ARG A 26 -17.04 -20.83 -6.16
CA ARG A 26 -16.89 -20.01 -7.38
C ARG A 26 -18.17 -19.20 -7.62
N ALA A 27 -18.05 -17.88 -7.78
CA ALA A 27 -19.18 -17.01 -8.08
C ALA A 27 -19.94 -17.43 -9.36
N ALA A 28 -19.25 -18.03 -10.33
CA ALA A 28 -19.87 -18.59 -11.54
C ALA A 28 -20.84 -19.74 -11.25
N ASP A 29 -20.68 -20.47 -10.15
CA ASP A 29 -21.59 -21.53 -9.76
C ASP A 29 -22.90 -20.96 -9.20
N ILE A 30 -22.84 -19.86 -8.45
CA ILE A 30 -24.02 -19.12 -7.97
C ILE A 30 -24.84 -18.59 -9.16
N HIS A 31 -24.20 -18.16 -10.24
CA HIS A 31 -24.84 -17.68 -11.45
C HIS A 31 -25.70 -18.73 -12.15
N LYS A 32 -25.49 -20.03 -11.88
CA LYS A 32 -26.32 -21.15 -12.41
C LYS A 32 -27.69 -21.22 -11.75
N ILE A 33 -27.91 -20.59 -10.61
CA ILE A 33 -29.17 -20.56 -9.88
C ILE A 33 -30.11 -19.60 -10.59
N ARG A 34 -31.19 -20.14 -11.20
CA ARG A 34 -32.14 -19.42 -12.05
C ARG A 34 -33.55 -19.87 -11.79
N VAL A 35 -34.50 -18.94 -11.85
CA VAL A 35 -35.94 -19.26 -11.78
C VAL A 35 -36.41 -19.88 -13.06
N ASN A 36 -35.99 -19.36 -14.22
CA ASN A 36 -36.34 -19.85 -15.56
C ASN A 36 -35.17 -19.62 -16.54
N ALA A 37 -35.34 -20.04 -17.79
CA ALA A 37 -34.31 -19.98 -18.82
C ALA A 37 -33.93 -18.54 -19.25
N SER A 38 -34.84 -17.59 -19.11
CA SER A 38 -34.60 -16.17 -19.42
C SER A 38 -34.02 -15.39 -18.27
N ASP A 39 -33.97 -15.99 -17.06
CA ASP A 39 -33.34 -15.36 -15.89
C ASP A 39 -31.84 -15.26 -16.10
N PHE A 40 -31.29 -14.08 -15.78
CA PHE A 40 -29.86 -13.82 -15.84
C PHE A 40 -29.06 -14.74 -14.91
N GLY A 41 -29.62 -15.15 -13.77
CA GLY A 41 -28.98 -15.93 -12.71
C GLY A 41 -28.61 -15.07 -11.51
N LEU A 42 -28.42 -15.74 -10.36
CA LEU A 42 -28.16 -15.09 -9.10
C LEU A 42 -26.76 -14.47 -9.10
N MET A 43 -26.64 -13.28 -8.52
CA MET A 43 -25.36 -12.58 -8.28
C MET A 43 -25.13 -12.43 -6.78
N THR A 44 -23.86 -12.36 -6.37
CA THR A 44 -23.46 -11.90 -5.05
C THR A 44 -23.41 -10.37 -5.04
N TYR A 45 -23.83 -9.76 -3.94
CA TYR A 45 -23.73 -8.32 -3.72
C TYR A 45 -22.74 -8.04 -2.58
N ASP A 46 -21.53 -7.62 -2.94
CA ASP A 46 -20.44 -7.31 -2.01
C ASP A 46 -19.70 -6.05 -2.51
N PRO A 47 -20.24 -4.84 -2.27
CA PRO A 47 -19.75 -3.59 -2.87
C PRO A 47 -18.33 -3.23 -2.46
N ALA A 48 -17.84 -3.77 -1.34
CA ALA A 48 -16.50 -3.49 -0.82
C ALA A 48 -15.57 -4.70 -0.89
N LEU A 49 -15.98 -5.79 -1.53
CA LEU A 49 -15.27 -7.07 -1.62
C LEU A 49 -14.82 -7.59 -0.25
N VAL A 50 -15.69 -7.45 0.77
CA VAL A 50 -15.36 -7.78 2.17
C VAL A 50 -15.22 -9.27 2.38
N ASN A 51 -16.03 -10.05 1.63
CA ASN A 51 -16.06 -11.51 1.70
C ASN A 51 -15.91 -12.13 0.30
N THR A 52 -15.13 -11.51 -0.57
CA THR A 52 -14.93 -11.95 -1.95
C THR A 52 -13.46 -12.05 -2.27
N ALA A 53 -12.93 -13.26 -2.46
CA ALA A 53 -11.58 -13.49 -2.95
C ALA A 53 -11.51 -13.13 -4.44
N ALA A 54 -10.68 -12.16 -4.78
CA ALA A 54 -10.51 -11.68 -6.15
C ALA A 54 -9.43 -12.44 -6.94
N CYS A 55 -8.52 -13.11 -6.25
CA CYS A 55 -7.42 -13.88 -6.83
C CYS A 55 -6.90 -14.93 -5.84
N ARG A 56 -6.06 -15.84 -6.35
CA ARG A 56 -5.11 -16.60 -5.54
C ARG A 56 -3.77 -15.90 -5.56
N SER A 57 -3.06 -15.89 -4.43
CA SER A 57 -1.73 -15.29 -4.33
C SER A 57 -0.84 -16.09 -3.38
N ARG A 58 0.47 -16.11 -3.67
CA ARG A 58 1.50 -16.72 -2.83
C ARG A 58 2.40 -15.67 -2.16
N ILE A 59 2.07 -14.39 -2.28
CA ILE A 59 2.96 -13.28 -1.90
C ILE A 59 2.85 -12.97 -0.42
N SER A 60 1.66 -12.66 0.05
CA SER A 60 1.44 -12.29 1.46
C SER A 60 0.31 -13.10 2.07
N TYR A 61 0.53 -13.52 3.31
CA TYR A 61 -0.47 -14.15 4.15
C TYR A 61 -0.76 -13.27 5.36
N ILE A 62 -2.03 -13.02 5.62
CA ILE A 62 -2.49 -12.27 6.77
C ILE A 62 -3.54 -13.08 7.53
N ASP A 63 -3.32 -13.25 8.84
CA ASP A 63 -4.34 -13.69 9.78
C ASP A 63 -4.64 -12.53 10.72
N GLY A 64 -5.78 -11.90 10.51
CA GLY A 64 -6.17 -10.72 11.26
C GLY A 64 -6.56 -11.01 12.70
N ASP A 65 -7.09 -12.18 13.00
CA ASP A 65 -7.47 -12.58 14.36
C ASP A 65 -6.25 -12.98 15.18
N ALA A 66 -5.30 -13.70 14.59
CA ALA A 66 -4.04 -14.08 15.22
C ALA A 66 -2.98 -12.96 15.21
N GLY A 67 -3.17 -11.88 14.41
CA GLY A 67 -2.19 -10.80 14.27
C GLY A 67 -0.92 -11.25 13.56
N ILE A 68 -1.05 -12.02 12.48
CA ILE A 68 0.06 -12.58 11.72
C ILE A 68 0.16 -11.90 10.36
N LEU A 69 1.38 -11.54 9.97
CA LEU A 69 1.75 -11.13 8.62
C LEU A 69 2.99 -11.91 8.18
N ARG A 70 2.93 -12.50 6.98
CA ARG A 70 4.06 -13.20 6.36
C ARG A 70 4.23 -12.76 4.92
N TYR A 71 5.46 -12.56 4.49
CA TYR A 71 5.82 -12.41 3.08
C TYR A 71 6.45 -13.72 2.59
N ARG A 72 5.85 -14.36 1.59
CA ARG A 72 6.31 -15.66 1.07
C ARG A 72 6.54 -16.71 2.16
N GLY A 73 5.76 -16.66 3.23
CA GLY A 73 5.87 -17.58 4.38
C GLY A 73 6.79 -17.10 5.51
N TYR A 74 7.64 -16.10 5.29
CA TYR A 74 8.54 -15.55 6.32
C TYR A 74 7.79 -14.55 7.21
N PRO A 75 7.84 -14.70 8.55
CA PRO A 75 7.22 -13.75 9.48
C PRO A 75 7.80 -12.35 9.34
N ILE A 76 6.93 -11.34 9.37
CA ILE A 76 7.32 -9.94 9.18
C ILE A 76 8.33 -9.47 10.22
N GLU A 77 8.24 -9.99 11.45
CA GLU A 77 9.14 -9.68 12.55
C GLU A 77 10.58 -10.09 12.21
N GLN A 78 10.76 -11.28 11.64
CA GLN A 78 12.08 -11.78 11.26
C GLN A 78 12.66 -10.99 10.07
N LEU A 79 11.82 -10.65 9.10
CA LEU A 79 12.25 -9.85 7.95
C LEU A 79 12.66 -8.44 8.38
N ALA A 80 11.90 -7.80 9.26
CA ALA A 80 12.22 -6.47 9.77
C ALA A 80 13.52 -6.45 10.60
N GLU A 81 13.79 -7.50 11.38
CA GLU A 81 14.99 -7.62 12.20
C GLU A 81 16.24 -7.91 11.36
N LYS A 82 16.15 -8.88 10.44
CA LYS A 82 17.32 -9.56 9.83
C LYS A 82 17.58 -9.20 8.38
N SER A 83 16.60 -8.60 7.69
CA SER A 83 16.66 -8.34 6.26
C SER A 83 16.80 -6.84 5.95
N SER A 84 17.00 -6.53 4.69
CA SER A 84 16.92 -5.18 4.12
C SER A 84 15.74 -5.07 3.17
N PHE A 85 15.31 -3.83 2.88
CA PHE A 85 14.21 -3.63 1.93
C PHE A 85 14.48 -4.25 0.56
N LEU A 86 15.67 -4.11 0.01
CA LEU A 86 15.99 -4.71 -1.30
C LEU A 86 15.97 -6.23 -1.28
N GLU A 87 16.36 -6.87 -0.18
CA GLU A 87 16.24 -8.31 -0.02
C GLU A 87 14.78 -8.76 0.03
N VAL A 88 13.93 -8.03 0.79
CA VAL A 88 12.49 -8.29 0.86
C VAL A 88 11.80 -8.01 -0.48
N ALA A 89 12.19 -6.97 -1.21
CA ALA A 89 11.67 -6.71 -2.54
C ALA A 89 11.95 -7.88 -3.51
N LEU A 90 13.16 -8.43 -3.46
CA LEU A 90 13.52 -9.60 -4.26
C LEU A 90 12.76 -10.86 -3.81
N LEU A 91 12.63 -11.07 -2.49
CA LEU A 91 11.81 -12.15 -1.93
C LEU A 91 10.36 -12.09 -2.43
N LEU A 92 9.72 -10.92 -2.42
CA LEU A 92 8.35 -10.75 -2.90
C LEU A 92 8.20 -11.12 -4.38
N LEU A 93 9.20 -10.77 -5.20
CA LEU A 93 9.22 -11.06 -6.63
C LEU A 93 9.50 -12.55 -6.91
N ASP A 94 10.58 -13.09 -6.36
CA ASP A 94 11.11 -14.40 -6.74
C ASP A 94 10.55 -15.55 -5.87
N GLY A 95 10.02 -15.24 -4.67
CA GLY A 95 9.37 -16.22 -3.80
C GLY A 95 10.26 -16.82 -2.73
N GLU A 96 11.59 -16.68 -2.85
CA GLU A 96 12.59 -17.23 -1.91
C GLU A 96 13.62 -16.16 -1.53
N LEU A 97 14.20 -16.30 -0.34
CA LEU A 97 15.32 -15.44 0.07
C LEU A 97 16.52 -15.68 -0.84
N PRO A 98 17.14 -14.62 -1.35
CA PRO A 98 18.28 -14.76 -2.26
C PRO A 98 19.53 -15.29 -1.55
N SER A 99 20.41 -15.94 -2.30
CA SER A 99 21.80 -16.11 -1.87
C SER A 99 22.51 -14.76 -1.82
N GLN A 100 23.66 -14.69 -1.15
CA GLN A 100 24.46 -13.45 -1.13
C GLN A 100 24.78 -12.95 -2.54
N ALA A 101 25.22 -13.85 -3.43
CA ALA A 101 25.51 -13.50 -4.82
C ALA A 101 24.27 -12.99 -5.59
N GLY A 102 23.10 -13.59 -5.34
CA GLY A 102 21.83 -13.14 -5.91
C GLY A 102 21.44 -11.75 -5.42
N LEU A 103 21.58 -11.50 -4.11
CA LEU A 103 21.31 -10.19 -3.52
C LEU A 103 22.26 -9.11 -4.03
N ASP A 104 23.55 -9.43 -4.20
CA ASP A 104 24.54 -8.49 -4.73
C ASP A 104 24.24 -8.14 -6.19
N ALA A 105 23.90 -9.13 -7.01
CA ALA A 105 23.47 -8.91 -8.40
C ALA A 105 22.19 -8.06 -8.49
N TRP A 106 21.23 -8.30 -7.59
CA TRP A 106 20.00 -7.50 -7.47
C TRP A 106 20.31 -6.06 -7.11
N LYS A 107 21.11 -5.83 -6.08
CA LYS A 107 21.56 -4.50 -5.66
C LYS A 107 22.26 -3.75 -6.80
N ALA A 108 23.13 -4.42 -7.56
CA ALA A 108 23.77 -3.85 -8.73
C ALA A 108 22.75 -3.44 -9.79
N THR A 109 21.77 -4.31 -10.10
CA THR A 109 20.71 -4.01 -11.06
C THR A 109 19.87 -2.79 -10.63
N ILE A 110 19.48 -2.69 -9.36
CA ILE A 110 18.77 -1.53 -8.83
C ILE A 110 19.62 -0.27 -8.90
N HIS A 111 20.90 -0.38 -8.56
CA HIS A 111 21.85 0.72 -8.67
C HIS A 111 21.96 1.25 -10.09
N ASP A 112 22.08 0.39 -11.10
CA ASP A 112 22.23 0.77 -12.49
C ASP A 112 20.98 1.47 -13.07
N HIS A 113 19.82 1.17 -12.52
CA HIS A 113 18.54 1.75 -12.95
C HIS A 113 18.05 2.91 -12.09
N ARG A 114 18.75 3.32 -11.02
CA ARG A 114 18.26 4.29 -10.02
C ARG A 114 18.07 5.72 -10.51
N VAL A 115 18.72 6.09 -11.63
CA VAL A 115 18.63 7.44 -12.19
C VAL A 115 17.49 7.50 -13.20
N PRO A 116 16.44 8.29 -12.94
CA PRO A 116 15.37 8.48 -13.91
C PRO A 116 15.86 9.18 -15.18
N PRO A 117 15.18 9.03 -16.33
CA PRO A 117 15.50 9.78 -17.53
C PRO A 117 15.56 11.29 -17.28
N ALA A 118 16.60 11.97 -17.75
CA ALA A 118 16.84 13.38 -17.46
C ALA A 118 15.62 14.28 -17.80
N ARG A 119 14.88 13.94 -18.87
CA ARG A 119 13.68 14.70 -19.29
C ARG A 119 12.52 14.58 -18.33
N ILE A 120 12.53 13.65 -17.35
CA ILE A 120 11.48 13.57 -16.33
C ILE A 120 11.45 14.84 -15.45
N GLN A 121 12.58 15.55 -15.32
CA GLN A 121 12.63 16.82 -14.58
C GLN A 121 11.71 17.87 -15.18
N ALA A 122 11.61 17.93 -16.52
CA ALA A 122 10.71 18.87 -17.19
C ALA A 122 9.23 18.66 -16.82
N LEU A 123 8.83 17.41 -16.49
CA LEU A 123 7.50 17.15 -15.94
C LEU A 123 7.32 17.88 -14.60
N PHE A 124 8.28 17.72 -13.68
CA PHE A 124 8.20 18.37 -12.37
C PHE A 124 8.24 19.90 -12.50
N ASP A 125 9.04 20.43 -13.42
CA ASP A 125 9.12 21.87 -13.68
C ASP A 125 7.79 22.44 -14.19
N GLY A 126 7.04 21.65 -14.97
CA GLY A 126 5.72 22.00 -15.51
C GLY A 126 4.55 21.85 -14.51
N LEU A 127 4.77 21.29 -13.32
CA LEU A 127 3.73 21.22 -12.29
C LEU A 127 3.48 22.58 -11.65
N ALA A 128 2.37 22.71 -10.91
CA ALA A 128 2.07 23.90 -10.10
C ALA A 128 3.24 24.26 -9.18
N GLU A 129 3.23 25.47 -8.63
CA GLU A 129 4.32 25.93 -7.74
C GLU A 129 4.38 25.14 -6.43
N ASP A 130 3.22 24.74 -5.88
CA ASP A 130 3.11 23.96 -4.63
C ASP A 130 2.31 22.66 -4.87
N PRO A 131 2.86 21.70 -5.63
CA PRO A 131 2.14 20.47 -5.92
C PRO A 131 2.21 19.53 -4.71
N HIS A 132 1.09 18.87 -4.37
CA HIS A 132 1.16 17.80 -3.39
C HIS A 132 2.08 16.68 -3.89
N PRO A 133 3.07 16.21 -3.09
CA PRO A 133 4.06 15.23 -3.55
C PRO A 133 3.47 13.94 -4.11
N MET A 134 2.34 13.46 -3.56
CA MET A 134 1.64 12.30 -4.12
C MET A 134 1.06 12.56 -5.51
N GLY A 135 0.49 13.76 -5.76
CA GLY A 135 0.00 14.13 -7.09
C GLY A 135 1.13 14.17 -8.12
N ALA A 136 2.27 14.74 -7.72
CA ALA A 136 3.47 14.77 -8.55
C ALA A 136 4.01 13.35 -8.83
N LEU A 137 4.01 12.47 -7.84
CA LEU A 137 4.46 11.08 -7.97
C LEU A 137 3.56 10.25 -8.89
N ILE A 138 2.23 10.42 -8.80
CA ILE A 138 1.26 9.78 -9.72
C ILE A 138 1.56 10.17 -11.17
N ALA A 139 1.72 11.47 -11.41
CA ALA A 139 2.04 11.99 -12.74
C ALA A 139 3.39 11.46 -13.24
N ALA A 140 4.39 11.40 -12.36
CA ALA A 140 5.72 10.92 -12.70
C ALA A 140 5.74 9.43 -13.09
N PHE A 141 5.04 8.55 -12.36
CA PHE A 141 4.94 7.14 -12.73
C PHE A 141 4.23 6.97 -14.08
N GLY A 142 3.12 7.68 -14.33
CA GLY A 142 2.43 7.63 -15.61
C GLY A 142 3.29 8.12 -16.77
N ALA A 143 4.01 9.22 -16.57
CA ALA A 143 4.91 9.78 -17.60
C ALA A 143 6.13 8.89 -17.84
N LEU A 144 6.64 8.21 -16.80
CA LEU A 144 7.84 7.38 -16.88
C LEU A 144 7.71 6.27 -17.92
N GLY A 145 6.53 5.67 -18.09
CA GLY A 145 6.27 4.66 -19.11
C GLY A 145 6.52 5.12 -20.53
N THR A 146 6.38 6.41 -20.80
CA THR A 146 6.60 6.98 -22.14
C THR A 146 8.07 6.95 -22.58
N PHE A 147 9.00 6.81 -21.62
CA PHE A 147 10.44 6.70 -21.91
C PHE A 147 10.88 5.27 -22.23
N TYR A 148 9.98 4.29 -22.03
CA TYR A 148 10.29 2.87 -22.22
C TYR A 148 9.25 2.22 -23.14
N PRO A 149 9.35 2.45 -24.47
CA PRO A 149 8.35 2.00 -25.45
C PRO A 149 8.08 0.48 -25.40
N GLU A 150 9.08 -0.31 -24.98
CA GLU A 150 8.95 -1.76 -24.85
C GLU A 150 8.10 -2.22 -23.64
N ALA A 151 7.72 -1.32 -22.73
CA ALA A 151 7.00 -1.65 -21.51
C ALA A 151 5.65 -2.35 -21.74
N HIS A 152 5.04 -2.15 -22.93
CA HIS A 152 3.81 -2.84 -23.32
C HIS A 152 3.98 -4.34 -23.59
N LYS A 153 5.23 -4.84 -23.76
CA LYS A 153 5.51 -6.27 -23.97
C LYS A 153 5.49 -7.04 -22.66
N ILE A 154 4.38 -6.96 -21.92
CA ILE A 154 4.25 -7.51 -20.58
C ILE A 154 4.38 -9.04 -20.51
N ASN A 155 4.14 -9.74 -21.62
CA ASN A 155 4.29 -11.20 -21.71
C ASN A 155 5.72 -11.66 -21.93
N ASP A 156 6.62 -10.76 -22.31
CA ASP A 156 8.06 -11.03 -22.40
C ASP A 156 8.66 -10.93 -20.98
N ALA A 157 9.14 -12.04 -20.46
CA ALA A 157 9.62 -12.13 -19.07
C ALA A 157 10.83 -11.20 -18.80
N ASP A 158 11.75 -11.08 -19.75
CA ASP A 158 12.95 -10.25 -19.60
C ASP A 158 12.59 -8.77 -19.66
N VAL A 159 11.68 -8.40 -20.56
CA VAL A 159 11.17 -7.03 -20.63
C VAL A 159 10.43 -6.70 -19.35
N ARG A 160 9.52 -7.56 -18.90
CA ARG A 160 8.73 -7.40 -17.68
C ARG A 160 9.65 -7.19 -16.47
N ARG A 161 10.62 -8.06 -16.26
CA ARG A 161 11.58 -7.97 -15.16
C ARG A 161 12.36 -6.66 -15.19
N ARG A 162 12.83 -6.24 -16.35
CA ARG A 162 13.55 -4.97 -16.50
C ARG A 162 12.69 -3.75 -16.15
N GLN A 163 11.40 -3.73 -16.52
CA GLN A 163 10.50 -2.65 -16.13
C GLN A 163 10.24 -2.64 -14.61
N ILE A 164 10.05 -3.81 -14.00
CA ILE A 164 9.92 -3.95 -12.55
C ILE A 164 11.15 -3.35 -11.84
N CYS A 165 12.36 -3.75 -12.27
CA CYS A 165 13.61 -3.22 -11.71
C CYS A 165 13.67 -1.69 -11.81
N ARG A 166 13.34 -1.12 -12.97
CA ARG A 166 13.35 0.33 -13.22
C ARG A 166 12.40 1.08 -12.30
N ILE A 167 11.17 0.59 -12.14
CA ILE A 167 10.17 1.26 -11.29
C ILE A 167 10.63 1.27 -9.84
N ILE A 168 11.05 0.12 -9.30
CA ILE A 168 11.55 0.03 -7.90
C ILE A 168 12.77 0.94 -7.73
N ALA A 169 13.73 0.89 -8.64
CA ALA A 169 14.97 1.65 -8.56
C ALA A 169 14.74 3.17 -8.61
N GLN A 170 13.78 3.64 -9.43
CA GLN A 170 13.54 5.06 -9.67
C GLN A 170 12.53 5.68 -8.71
N ALA A 171 11.71 4.87 -8.02
CA ALA A 171 10.70 5.38 -7.09
C ALA A 171 11.26 6.35 -6.04
N PRO A 172 12.42 6.08 -5.37
CA PRO A 172 12.99 7.02 -4.43
C PRO A 172 13.39 8.35 -5.07
N ALA A 173 13.94 8.34 -6.27
CA ALA A 173 14.35 9.56 -6.98
C ALA A 173 13.14 10.40 -7.38
N LEU A 174 12.08 9.78 -7.93
CA LEU A 174 10.84 10.48 -8.27
C LEU A 174 10.19 11.10 -7.02
N ALA A 175 10.18 10.37 -5.90
CA ALA A 175 9.67 10.85 -4.62
C ALA A 175 10.49 12.04 -4.08
N ALA A 176 11.81 11.97 -4.14
CA ALA A 176 12.68 13.07 -3.75
C ALA A 176 12.51 14.29 -4.66
N TYR A 177 12.35 14.10 -5.97
CA TYR A 177 12.09 15.19 -6.92
C TYR A 177 10.76 15.89 -6.63
N ALA A 178 9.70 15.13 -6.35
CA ALA A 178 8.40 15.68 -5.94
C ALA A 178 8.51 16.55 -4.68
N ALA A 179 9.22 16.07 -3.66
CA ALA A 179 9.43 16.80 -2.42
C ALA A 179 10.27 18.06 -2.60
N ARG A 180 11.35 17.98 -3.40
CA ARG A 180 12.22 19.14 -3.68
C ARG A 180 11.52 20.19 -4.53
N LYS A 181 10.74 19.76 -5.53
CA LYS A 181 9.90 20.67 -6.34
C LYS A 181 8.96 21.48 -5.44
N ARG A 182 8.27 20.83 -4.51
CA ARG A 182 7.38 21.49 -3.55
C ARG A 182 8.10 22.55 -2.70
N ARG A 183 9.39 22.33 -2.35
CA ARG A 183 10.20 23.27 -1.61
C ARG A 183 10.89 24.34 -2.46
N GLY A 184 10.67 24.32 -3.78
CA GLY A 184 11.36 25.21 -4.73
C GLY A 184 12.87 24.93 -4.81
N GLU A 185 13.32 23.72 -4.47
CA GLU A 185 14.71 23.31 -4.46
C GLU A 185 15.10 22.56 -5.74
N PRO A 186 16.34 22.69 -6.21
CA PRO A 186 16.82 21.90 -7.34
C PRO A 186 16.92 20.41 -6.96
N VAL A 187 16.73 19.53 -7.93
CA VAL A 187 16.88 18.07 -7.73
C VAL A 187 18.33 17.72 -7.39
N VAL A 188 18.50 16.69 -6.58
CA VAL A 188 19.79 16.08 -6.25
C VAL A 188 19.79 14.66 -6.79
N PRO A 189 20.79 14.26 -7.59
CA PRO A 189 20.89 12.91 -8.11
C PRO A 189 21.29 11.91 -7.01
N PRO A 190 21.05 10.60 -7.21
CA PRO A 190 21.54 9.57 -6.33
C PRO A 190 23.09 9.60 -6.24
N ALA A 191 23.65 9.26 -5.07
CA ALA A 191 25.07 9.16 -4.83
C ALA A 191 25.56 7.71 -4.84
N GLU A 192 26.85 7.53 -5.13
CA GLU A 192 27.52 6.23 -5.07
C GLU A 192 27.71 5.73 -3.63
N GLY A 193 27.68 4.41 -3.44
CA GLY A 193 28.03 3.77 -2.18
C GLY A 193 27.02 3.93 -1.03
N LEU A 194 25.85 4.49 -1.28
CA LEU A 194 24.75 4.57 -0.32
C LEU A 194 23.77 3.41 -0.53
N SER A 195 23.11 2.97 0.54
CA SER A 195 22.02 2.02 0.48
C SER A 195 20.79 2.61 -0.24
N PHE A 196 19.75 1.81 -0.45
CA PHE A 196 18.50 2.27 -1.05
C PHE A 196 17.84 3.38 -0.20
N ALA A 197 17.70 3.16 1.11
CA ALA A 197 17.16 4.15 2.05
C ALA A 197 18.10 5.35 2.21
N GLY A 198 19.41 5.10 2.30
CA GLY A 198 20.43 6.14 2.39
C GLY A 198 20.47 7.05 1.17
N ASN A 199 20.31 6.51 -0.04
CA ASN A 199 20.20 7.29 -1.27
C ASN A 199 18.95 8.17 -1.30
N PHE A 200 17.81 7.66 -0.83
CA PHE A 200 16.61 8.48 -0.72
C PHE A 200 16.82 9.67 0.24
N LEU A 201 17.41 9.42 1.42
CA LEU A 201 17.74 10.48 2.39
C LEU A 201 18.71 11.48 1.80
N HIS A 202 19.73 11.01 1.07
CA HIS A 202 20.68 11.88 0.37
C HIS A 202 19.98 12.78 -0.65
N MET A 203 19.20 12.20 -1.58
CA MET A 203 18.48 12.96 -2.60
C MET A 203 17.53 14.00 -2.02
N LEU A 204 16.95 13.71 -0.86
CA LEU A 204 16.00 14.61 -0.19
C LEU A 204 16.69 15.73 0.59
N LYS A 205 17.82 15.46 1.29
CA LYS A 205 18.43 16.34 2.29
C LYS A 205 19.74 17.01 1.87
N ALA A 206 20.42 16.48 0.85
CA ALA A 206 21.68 17.05 0.41
C ALA A 206 21.53 18.47 -0.16
N THR A 207 22.49 19.33 0.14
CA THR A 207 22.67 20.58 -0.61
C THR A 207 23.22 20.22 -2.00
N PRO A 208 22.74 20.85 -3.08
CA PRO A 208 23.27 20.58 -4.43
C PRO A 208 24.81 20.69 -4.49
N GLY A 209 25.44 19.67 -5.05
CA GLY A 209 26.89 19.56 -5.14
C GLY A 209 27.59 19.09 -3.86
N GLN A 210 26.84 18.83 -2.76
CA GLN A 210 27.39 18.29 -1.52
C GLN A 210 26.81 16.90 -1.25
N ARG A 211 27.64 16.02 -0.69
CA ARG A 211 27.22 14.71 -0.24
C ARG A 211 26.59 14.81 1.15
N TYR A 212 25.40 14.25 1.31
CA TYR A 212 24.77 14.03 2.61
C TYR A 212 25.01 12.58 3.03
N GLU A 213 25.58 12.38 4.22
CA GLU A 213 25.77 11.05 4.82
C GLU A 213 24.67 10.83 5.84
N PRO A 214 23.75 9.88 5.61
CA PRO A 214 22.68 9.58 6.55
C PRO A 214 23.22 9.04 7.87
N HIS A 215 22.61 9.39 8.98
CA HIS A 215 22.92 8.76 10.26
C HIS A 215 22.49 7.28 10.22
N PRO A 216 23.35 6.30 10.59
CA PRO A 216 23.08 4.88 10.43
C PRO A 216 21.77 4.41 11.07
N VAL A 217 21.42 4.94 12.26
CA VAL A 217 20.13 4.61 12.93
C VAL A 217 18.94 5.10 12.11
N LEU A 218 18.99 6.31 11.55
CA LEU A 218 17.90 6.87 10.74
C LEU A 218 17.75 6.14 9.41
N GLU A 219 18.87 5.77 8.79
CA GLU A 219 18.90 4.96 7.57
C GLU A 219 18.28 3.59 7.83
N ARG A 220 18.68 2.90 8.91
CA ARG A 220 18.12 1.60 9.29
C ARG A 220 16.63 1.71 9.63
N ALA A 221 16.22 2.73 10.37
CA ALA A 221 14.83 2.98 10.70
C ALA A 221 13.96 3.09 9.45
N LEU A 222 14.42 3.86 8.45
CA LEU A 222 13.71 4.01 7.19
C LEU A 222 13.66 2.70 6.39
N ASP A 223 14.75 1.94 6.37
CA ASP A 223 14.80 0.63 5.69
C ASP A 223 13.83 -0.37 6.33
N VAL A 224 13.75 -0.42 7.68
CA VAL A 224 12.76 -1.24 8.39
C VAL A 224 11.33 -0.81 8.05
N LEU A 225 11.04 0.48 8.05
CA LEU A 225 9.72 0.99 7.65
C LEU A 225 9.40 0.60 6.20
N PHE A 226 10.38 0.60 5.31
CA PHE A 226 10.21 0.12 3.94
C PHE A 226 9.89 -1.38 3.89
N VAL A 227 10.55 -2.21 4.68
CA VAL A 227 10.19 -3.64 4.82
C VAL A 227 8.75 -3.81 5.25
N LEU A 228 8.31 -3.09 6.29
CA LEU A 228 6.95 -3.19 6.86
C LEU A 228 5.84 -2.71 5.91
N HIS A 229 6.19 -1.84 4.95
CA HIS A 229 5.24 -1.28 3.99
C HIS A 229 5.32 -1.94 2.60
N ALA A 230 6.23 -2.89 2.38
CA ALA A 230 6.50 -3.45 1.06
C ALA A 230 5.27 -4.11 0.42
N ASP A 231 4.48 -4.89 1.17
CA ASP A 231 3.20 -5.45 0.70
C ASP A 231 2.19 -5.58 1.83
N HIS A 232 0.92 -5.76 1.49
CA HIS A 232 -0.15 -6.05 2.45
C HIS A 232 -1.38 -6.63 1.73
N GLU A 233 -1.21 -7.78 1.06
CA GLU A 233 -2.27 -8.53 0.37
C GLU A 233 -3.07 -7.66 -0.63
N GLN A 234 -4.39 -7.92 -0.78
CA GLN A 234 -5.31 -7.24 -1.70
C GLN A 234 -5.90 -5.96 -1.08
N ASN A 235 -5.04 -5.06 -0.54
CA ASN A 235 -5.48 -3.73 -0.16
C ASN A 235 -5.96 -2.92 -1.38
N CYS A 236 -6.59 -1.76 -1.14
CA CYS A 236 -7.21 -0.94 -2.19
C CYS A 236 -6.24 -0.61 -3.34
N SER A 237 -5.00 -0.23 -3.05
CA SER A 237 -4.03 0.13 -4.10
C SER A 237 -3.49 -1.10 -4.85
N THR A 238 -3.30 -2.23 -4.18
CA THR A 238 -2.94 -3.50 -4.83
C THR A 238 -4.07 -3.97 -5.75
N PHE A 239 -5.32 -3.87 -5.30
CA PHE A 239 -6.47 -4.21 -6.14
C PHE A 239 -6.59 -3.26 -7.34
N ALA A 240 -6.34 -1.96 -7.17
CA ALA A 240 -6.28 -1.00 -8.28
C ALA A 240 -5.18 -1.36 -9.29
N MET A 241 -3.97 -1.73 -8.82
CA MET A 241 -2.87 -2.24 -9.66
C MET A 241 -3.31 -3.43 -10.50
N ARG A 242 -3.90 -4.45 -9.87
CA ARG A 242 -4.37 -5.66 -10.55
C ARG A 242 -5.55 -5.37 -11.47
N SER A 243 -6.48 -4.50 -11.08
CA SER A 243 -7.62 -4.12 -11.90
C SER A 243 -7.19 -3.46 -13.21
N VAL A 244 -6.30 -2.45 -13.15
CA VAL A 244 -5.76 -1.79 -14.34
C VAL A 244 -4.88 -2.75 -15.14
N GLY A 245 -3.97 -3.47 -14.50
CA GLY A 245 -3.09 -4.46 -15.15
C GLY A 245 -3.85 -5.58 -15.85
N SER A 246 -5.04 -5.95 -15.38
CA SER A 246 -5.88 -7.00 -15.98
C SER A 246 -6.33 -6.67 -17.42
N SER A 247 -6.23 -5.41 -17.83
CA SER A 247 -6.46 -4.98 -19.21
C SER A 247 -5.20 -5.08 -20.10
N ASN A 248 -4.13 -5.70 -19.62
CA ASN A 248 -2.81 -5.75 -20.22
C ASN A 248 -2.12 -4.37 -20.28
N ALA A 249 -2.50 -3.46 -19.40
CA ALA A 249 -1.81 -2.20 -19.23
C ALA A 249 -0.36 -2.43 -18.76
N ASP A 250 0.55 -1.56 -19.22
CA ASP A 250 1.95 -1.58 -18.81
C ASP A 250 2.12 -1.34 -17.29
N PRO A 251 3.25 -1.74 -16.69
CA PRO A 251 3.43 -1.64 -15.24
C PRO A 251 3.48 -0.19 -14.74
N TYR A 252 3.89 0.78 -15.55
CA TYR A 252 3.94 2.19 -15.12
C TYR A 252 2.54 2.78 -14.96
N SER A 253 1.66 2.54 -15.94
CA SER A 253 0.24 2.91 -15.88
C SER A 253 -0.45 2.25 -14.68
N SER A 254 -0.15 0.98 -14.43
CA SER A 254 -0.71 0.22 -13.32
C SER A 254 -0.22 0.73 -11.97
N VAL A 255 1.08 1.07 -11.82
CA VAL A 255 1.65 1.68 -10.60
C VAL A 255 1.10 3.08 -10.38
N ALA A 256 0.91 3.89 -11.43
CA ALA A 256 0.28 5.19 -11.29
C ALA A 256 -1.14 5.08 -10.72
N ALA A 257 -1.94 4.11 -11.18
CA ALA A 257 -3.27 3.85 -10.64
C ALA A 257 -3.24 3.38 -9.18
N ALA A 258 -2.30 2.49 -8.83
CA ALA A 258 -2.09 2.06 -7.45
C ALA A 258 -1.68 3.23 -6.54
N THR A 259 -0.78 4.08 -7.01
CA THR A 259 -0.34 5.30 -6.30
C THR A 259 -1.51 6.27 -6.09
N ALA A 260 -2.38 6.43 -7.09
CA ALA A 260 -3.58 7.25 -6.96
C ALA A 260 -4.57 6.68 -5.93
N ALA A 261 -4.76 5.36 -5.90
CA ALA A 261 -5.58 4.72 -4.88
C ALA A 261 -4.98 4.86 -3.47
N LEU A 262 -3.64 4.76 -3.34
CA LEU A 262 -2.94 4.95 -2.07
C LEU A 262 -3.08 6.38 -1.54
N TYR A 263 -3.13 7.38 -2.41
CA TYR A 263 -3.28 8.79 -2.04
C TYR A 263 -4.63 9.09 -1.34
N GLY A 264 -5.62 8.23 -1.52
CA GLY A 264 -6.95 8.44 -0.93
C GLY A 264 -6.90 8.50 0.61
N PRO A 265 -7.66 9.42 1.24
CA PRO A 265 -7.64 9.65 2.70
C PRO A 265 -8.13 8.43 3.51
N LEU A 266 -8.82 7.49 2.88
CA LEU A 266 -9.27 6.24 3.52
C LEU A 266 -8.26 5.09 3.37
N HIS A 267 -7.10 5.34 2.74
CA HIS A 267 -6.05 4.35 2.53
C HIS A 267 -4.71 4.83 3.09
N GLY A 268 -3.85 5.47 2.30
CA GLY A 268 -2.49 5.85 2.73
C GLY A 268 -2.39 7.10 3.61
N GLY A 269 -3.47 7.85 3.79
CA GLY A 269 -3.47 9.07 4.61
C GLY A 269 -3.65 8.85 6.12
N ALA A 270 -3.63 7.61 6.60
CA ALA A 270 -3.91 7.30 8.02
C ALA A 270 -2.84 7.83 8.97
N ASN A 271 -1.56 7.72 8.62
CA ASN A 271 -0.43 8.21 9.43
C ASN A 271 -0.41 9.74 9.55
N GLU A 272 -0.79 10.47 8.49
CA GLU A 272 -0.99 11.93 8.56
C GLU A 272 -2.10 12.29 9.54
N ALA A 273 -3.22 11.55 9.51
CA ALA A 273 -4.34 11.78 10.41
C ALA A 273 -3.98 11.50 11.88
N VAL A 274 -3.12 10.50 12.13
CA VAL A 274 -2.58 10.23 13.48
C VAL A 274 -1.79 11.43 13.99
N LEU A 275 -0.85 11.93 13.18
CA LEU A 275 -0.01 13.05 13.61
C LEU A 275 -0.82 14.32 13.87
N ARG A 276 -1.78 14.65 12.99
CA ARG A 276 -2.70 15.77 13.22
C ARG A 276 -3.53 15.61 14.49
N MET A 277 -3.98 14.40 14.80
CA MET A 277 -4.67 14.09 16.03
C MET A 277 -3.76 14.32 17.25
N LEU A 278 -2.53 13.80 17.23
CA LEU A 278 -1.57 13.98 18.33
C LEU A 278 -1.25 15.47 18.57
N HIS A 279 -1.05 16.25 17.51
CA HIS A 279 -0.90 17.70 17.63
C HIS A 279 -2.14 18.39 18.19
N THR A 280 -3.35 17.91 17.87
CA THR A 280 -4.60 18.44 18.43
C THR A 280 -4.73 18.12 19.91
N VAL A 281 -4.37 16.91 20.32
CA VAL A 281 -4.29 16.54 21.75
C VAL A 281 -3.24 17.38 22.47
N GLY A 282 -2.06 17.49 21.89
CA GLY A 282 -0.98 18.43 22.20
C GLY A 282 -0.16 18.08 23.46
N SER A 283 -0.79 17.57 24.54
CA SER A 283 -0.09 17.29 25.79
C SER A 283 -0.76 16.16 26.59
N LEU A 284 0.05 15.56 27.47
CA LEU A 284 -0.30 14.39 28.25
C LEU A 284 -1.55 14.61 29.13
N ASP A 285 -1.67 15.79 29.76
CA ASP A 285 -2.79 16.18 30.61
C ASP A 285 -4.14 16.24 29.89
N LYS A 286 -4.14 16.41 28.56
CA LYS A 286 -5.34 16.47 27.73
C LYS A 286 -5.83 15.10 27.23
N VAL A 287 -5.00 14.05 27.37
CA VAL A 287 -5.33 12.70 26.91
C VAL A 287 -6.64 12.17 27.50
N PRO A 288 -6.95 12.28 28.82
CA PRO A 288 -8.21 11.78 29.36
C PRO A 288 -9.43 12.47 28.77
N ALA A 289 -9.36 13.78 28.54
CA ALA A 289 -10.46 14.55 27.93
C ALA A 289 -10.69 14.13 26.49
N PHE A 290 -9.61 13.94 25.71
CA PHE A 290 -9.68 13.43 24.35
C PHE A 290 -10.31 12.03 24.29
N ILE A 291 -9.86 11.08 25.10
CA ILE A 291 -10.45 9.74 25.19
C ILE A 291 -11.94 9.82 25.50
N SER A 292 -12.36 10.70 26.43
CA SER A 292 -13.79 10.92 26.74
C SER A 292 -14.57 11.40 25.52
N SER A 293 -14.04 12.33 24.71
CA SER A 293 -14.68 12.82 23.49
C SER A 293 -14.83 11.73 22.45
N VAL A 294 -13.78 10.90 22.26
CA VAL A 294 -13.84 9.73 21.35
C VAL A 294 -14.94 8.76 21.77
N LYS A 295 -15.07 8.47 23.07
CA LYS A 295 -16.12 7.57 23.60
C LYS A 295 -17.53 8.11 23.37
N LYS A 296 -17.71 9.42 23.34
CA LYS A 296 -18.98 10.10 23.02
C LYS A 296 -19.27 10.17 21.51
N GLY A 297 -18.32 9.79 20.66
CA GLY A 297 -18.43 9.90 19.19
C GLY A 297 -18.13 11.29 18.62
N GLU A 298 -17.55 12.19 19.43
CA GLU A 298 -17.18 13.56 19.05
C GLU A 298 -15.81 13.63 18.35
N GLY A 299 -15.06 12.50 18.31
CA GLY A 299 -13.75 12.36 17.69
C GLY A 299 -13.43 10.92 17.33
N ARG A 300 -12.29 10.72 16.69
CA ARG A 300 -11.75 9.40 16.32
C ARG A 300 -10.35 9.22 16.89
N LEU A 301 -10.07 8.05 17.45
CA LEU A 301 -8.72 7.65 17.81
C LEU A 301 -8.05 7.10 16.54
N MET A 302 -7.29 7.97 15.86
CA MET A 302 -6.59 7.61 14.62
C MET A 302 -5.39 6.70 14.91
N GLY A 303 -5.07 5.80 13.99
CA GLY A 303 -4.01 4.81 14.18
C GLY A 303 -4.41 3.61 15.04
N PHE A 304 -5.70 3.51 15.42
CA PHE A 304 -6.27 2.39 16.15
C PHE A 304 -7.35 1.69 15.34
N GLY A 305 -7.32 0.35 15.41
CA GLY A 305 -8.18 -0.50 14.61
C GLY A 305 -7.63 -0.70 13.19
N HIS A 306 -8.01 -1.80 12.61
CA HIS A 306 -7.63 -2.17 11.26
C HIS A 306 -8.78 -2.91 10.59
N ARG A 307 -8.89 -2.81 9.26
CA ARG A 307 -9.96 -3.50 8.53
C ARG A 307 -9.84 -5.02 8.68
N ILE A 308 -8.61 -5.53 8.72
CA ILE A 308 -8.30 -6.97 8.80
C ILE A 308 -7.94 -7.35 10.23
N TYR A 309 -6.91 -6.75 10.85
CA TYR A 309 -6.49 -7.11 12.20
C TYR A 309 -7.57 -6.82 13.23
N LYS A 310 -7.92 -7.88 13.99
CA LYS A 310 -8.81 -7.83 15.16
C LYS A 310 -8.05 -7.99 16.48
N SER A 311 -6.72 -8.10 16.36
CA SER A 311 -5.72 -8.11 17.42
C SER A 311 -4.68 -7.02 17.14
N TYR A 312 -3.60 -7.00 17.91
CA TYR A 312 -2.49 -6.05 17.74
C TYR A 312 -1.80 -6.27 16.37
N ASP A 313 -1.63 -5.22 15.58
CA ASP A 313 -0.91 -5.26 14.30
C ASP A 313 0.56 -5.66 14.56
N PRO A 314 1.08 -6.76 13.99
CA PRO A 314 2.44 -7.22 14.27
C PRO A 314 3.49 -6.17 13.91
N ARG A 315 3.20 -5.29 12.93
CA ARG A 315 4.10 -4.21 12.52
C ARG A 315 4.18 -3.10 13.57
N ALA A 316 3.09 -2.83 14.31
CA ALA A 316 3.06 -1.71 15.27
C ALA A 316 4.07 -1.90 16.42
N ARG A 317 4.34 -3.15 16.84
CA ARG A 317 5.37 -3.44 17.85
C ARG A 317 6.76 -3.09 17.36
N ILE A 318 7.05 -3.42 16.09
CA ILE A 318 8.35 -3.16 15.46
C ILE A 318 8.54 -1.64 15.31
N VAL A 319 7.51 -0.95 14.79
CA VAL A 319 7.56 0.51 14.62
C VAL A 319 7.75 1.23 15.95
N LYS A 320 7.13 0.75 17.03
CA LYS A 320 7.34 1.30 18.38
C LYS A 320 8.80 1.21 18.84
N GLN A 321 9.44 0.05 18.65
CA GLN A 321 10.86 -0.13 18.96
C GLN A 321 11.74 0.78 18.09
N VAL A 322 11.48 0.86 16.79
CA VAL A 322 12.20 1.76 15.87
C VAL A 322 12.04 3.22 16.28
N ALA A 323 10.86 3.62 16.78
CA ALA A 323 10.65 4.97 17.30
C ALA A 323 11.58 5.30 18.49
N GLU A 324 11.73 4.37 19.43
CA GLU A 324 12.64 4.54 20.57
C GLU A 324 14.10 4.73 20.11
N GLU A 325 14.56 3.94 19.13
CA GLU A 325 15.90 4.06 18.55
C GLU A 325 16.11 5.40 17.84
N VAL A 326 15.12 5.86 17.07
CA VAL A 326 15.17 7.16 16.37
C VAL A 326 15.20 8.31 17.36
N PHE A 327 14.36 8.30 18.40
CA PHE A 327 14.33 9.36 19.40
C PHE A 327 15.59 9.42 20.25
N ALA A 328 16.29 8.32 20.45
CA ALA A 328 17.59 8.32 21.11
C ALA A 328 18.64 9.17 20.36
N VAL A 329 18.47 9.32 19.04
CA VAL A 329 19.39 10.09 18.16
C VAL A 329 18.88 11.50 17.88
N THR A 330 17.55 11.65 17.66
CA THR A 330 16.97 12.94 17.25
C THR A 330 16.53 13.81 18.43
N GLY A 331 16.49 13.24 19.62
CA GLY A 331 15.87 13.84 20.81
C GLY A 331 14.40 13.39 20.96
N VAL A 332 13.92 13.45 22.19
CA VAL A 332 12.56 13.00 22.51
C VAL A 332 11.52 13.94 21.90
N ASN A 333 10.63 13.41 21.09
CA ASN A 333 9.46 14.15 20.61
C ASN A 333 8.40 14.21 21.74
N PRO A 334 7.94 15.41 22.14
CA PRO A 334 6.89 15.55 23.19
C PRO A 334 5.60 14.78 22.89
N LEU A 335 5.30 14.55 21.62
CA LEU A 335 4.12 13.77 21.20
C LEU A 335 4.27 12.26 21.47
N LEU A 336 5.51 11.76 21.68
CA LEU A 336 5.72 10.35 21.99
C LEU A 336 5.06 9.95 23.33
N GLU A 337 5.26 10.76 24.37
CA GLU A 337 4.64 10.51 25.67
C GLU A 337 3.11 10.54 25.58
N THR A 338 2.57 11.49 24.80
CA THR A 338 1.13 11.58 24.52
C THR A 338 0.63 10.33 23.77
N ALA A 339 1.38 9.85 22.78
CA ALA A 339 1.03 8.63 22.04
C ALA A 339 1.08 7.38 22.93
N GLN A 340 2.13 7.24 23.74
CA GLN A 340 2.27 6.11 24.66
C GLN A 340 1.15 6.08 25.70
N GLU A 341 0.74 7.23 26.22
CA GLU A 341 -0.38 7.30 27.17
C GLU A 341 -1.74 7.00 26.51
N LEU A 342 -1.96 7.47 25.27
CA LEU A 342 -3.14 7.09 24.47
C LEU A 342 -3.18 5.57 24.27
N GLU A 343 -2.07 4.97 23.88
CA GLU A 343 -1.95 3.51 23.72
C GLU A 343 -2.24 2.80 25.04
N ARG A 344 -1.62 3.23 26.15
CA ARG A 344 -1.80 2.61 27.47
C ARG A 344 -3.25 2.60 27.90
N ILE A 345 -3.95 3.73 27.73
CA ILE A 345 -5.37 3.84 28.10
C ILE A 345 -6.22 2.96 27.16
N ALA A 346 -6.01 3.05 25.86
CA ALA A 346 -6.83 2.31 24.89
C ALA A 346 -6.70 0.79 25.04
N LEU A 347 -5.53 0.28 25.41
CA LEU A 347 -5.31 -1.14 25.65
C LEU A 347 -5.98 -1.67 26.94
N GLN A 348 -6.36 -0.79 27.87
CA GLN A 348 -6.97 -1.14 29.16
C GLN A 348 -8.46 -0.79 29.23
N ASP A 349 -8.95 0.14 28.41
CA ASP A 349 -10.33 0.60 28.43
C ASP A 349 -11.26 -0.34 27.65
N GLU A 350 -12.27 -0.86 28.31
CA GLU A 350 -13.25 -1.82 27.74
C GLU A 350 -13.91 -1.29 26.45
N TYR A 351 -14.09 0.03 26.31
CA TYR A 351 -14.67 0.61 25.10
C TYR A 351 -13.85 0.28 23.85
N PHE A 352 -12.52 0.37 23.93
CA PHE A 352 -11.60 0.09 22.81
C PHE A 352 -11.33 -1.41 22.66
N VAL A 353 -11.13 -2.12 23.78
CA VAL A 353 -10.87 -3.56 23.79
C VAL A 353 -12.05 -4.34 23.19
N ASN A 354 -13.28 -4.04 23.62
CA ASN A 354 -14.48 -4.72 23.10
C ASN A 354 -14.74 -4.41 21.61
N ARG A 355 -14.22 -3.29 21.09
CA ARG A 355 -14.26 -2.93 19.67
C ARG A 355 -13.05 -3.38 18.89
N LYS A 356 -12.12 -4.09 19.52
CA LYS A 356 -10.86 -4.58 18.91
C LYS A 356 -10.04 -3.43 18.29
N LEU A 357 -9.98 -2.28 18.95
CA LEU A 357 -9.26 -1.10 18.51
C LEU A 357 -7.85 -1.12 19.10
N TYR A 358 -6.95 -1.82 18.42
CA TYR A 358 -5.53 -1.90 18.77
C TYR A 358 -4.70 -0.97 17.87
N PRO A 359 -3.50 -0.52 18.31
CA PRO A 359 -2.59 0.25 17.48
C PRO A 359 -2.24 -0.49 16.19
N ASN A 360 -2.22 0.23 15.09
CA ASN A 360 -1.73 -0.26 13.78
C ASN A 360 -0.39 0.39 13.42
N VAL A 361 0.17 0.03 12.26
CA VAL A 361 1.47 0.50 11.78
C VAL A 361 1.56 2.03 11.70
N ASP A 362 0.44 2.71 11.43
CA ASP A 362 0.42 4.17 11.23
C ASP A 362 0.56 4.96 12.53
N PHE A 363 0.29 4.34 13.70
CA PHE A 363 0.24 5.05 14.97
C PHE A 363 1.60 5.64 15.39
N TYR A 364 2.69 4.93 15.17
CA TYR A 364 4.04 5.40 15.51
C TYR A 364 4.85 5.84 14.29
N SER A 365 4.53 5.38 13.07
CA SER A 365 5.34 5.71 11.89
C SER A 365 5.37 7.21 11.58
N GLY A 366 4.24 7.91 11.80
CA GLY A 366 4.19 9.36 11.63
C GLY A 366 5.14 10.12 12.55
N LEU A 367 5.27 9.68 13.82
CA LEU A 367 6.21 10.27 14.79
C LEU A 367 7.68 10.07 14.37
N ILE A 368 8.00 8.89 13.84
CA ILE A 368 9.35 8.61 13.29
C ILE A 368 9.63 9.55 12.12
N TYR A 369 8.71 9.67 11.18
CA TYR A 369 8.89 10.54 10.01
C TYR A 369 9.06 12.01 10.42
N GLU A 370 8.26 12.50 11.37
CA GLU A 370 8.40 13.85 11.90
C GLU A 370 9.78 14.06 12.56
N ALA A 371 10.22 13.13 13.42
CA ALA A 371 11.53 13.17 14.06
C ALA A 371 12.69 13.14 13.06
N MET A 372 12.52 12.44 11.95
CA MET A 372 13.47 12.43 10.83
C MET A 372 13.41 13.71 9.98
N GLY A 373 12.48 14.64 10.26
CA GLY A 373 12.32 15.92 9.55
C GLY A 373 11.59 15.82 8.22
N PHE A 374 10.75 14.80 8.03
CA PHE A 374 9.88 14.74 6.87
C PHE A 374 8.62 15.59 7.10
N PRO A 375 8.20 16.41 6.13
CA PRO A 375 6.93 17.10 6.20
C PRO A 375 5.76 16.10 6.07
N VAL A 376 4.64 16.42 6.68
CA VAL A 376 3.48 15.51 6.79
C VAL A 376 2.96 15.03 5.43
N ASP A 377 2.98 15.88 4.41
CA ASP A 377 2.56 15.55 3.05
C ASP A 377 3.47 14.54 2.31
N MET A 378 4.65 14.25 2.87
CA MET A 378 5.54 13.19 2.40
C MET A 378 5.20 11.81 2.97
N PHE A 379 4.37 11.70 3.99
CA PHE A 379 4.15 10.41 4.67
C PHE A 379 3.57 9.33 3.76
N THR A 380 2.56 9.68 2.96
CA THR A 380 2.00 8.75 1.98
C THR A 380 3.00 8.43 0.85
N VAL A 381 3.90 9.36 0.50
CA VAL A 381 4.98 9.13 -0.46
C VAL A 381 6.00 8.11 0.08
N LEU A 382 6.37 8.26 1.37
CA LEU A 382 7.25 7.31 2.05
C LEU A 382 6.66 5.89 2.09
N PHE A 383 5.34 5.80 2.15
CA PHE A 383 4.62 4.55 2.02
C PHE A 383 4.64 4.01 0.57
N ALA A 384 4.48 4.87 -0.43
CA ALA A 384 4.44 4.48 -1.84
C ALA A 384 5.77 3.89 -2.34
N ILE A 385 6.91 4.44 -1.91
CA ILE A 385 8.24 3.96 -2.34
C ILE A 385 8.37 2.44 -2.16
N PRO A 386 8.30 1.88 -0.95
CA PRO A 386 8.48 0.46 -0.75
C PRO A 386 7.33 -0.37 -1.31
N ARG A 387 6.11 0.16 -1.34
CA ARG A 387 4.95 -0.54 -1.86
C ARG A 387 5.04 -0.84 -3.35
N THR A 388 5.89 -0.14 -4.11
CA THR A 388 6.17 -0.48 -5.51
C THR A 388 6.63 -1.93 -5.67
N ALA A 389 7.39 -2.48 -4.72
CA ALA A 389 7.83 -3.87 -4.75
C ALA A 389 6.63 -4.84 -4.64
N GLY A 390 5.74 -4.63 -3.66
CA GLY A 390 4.55 -5.45 -3.48
C GLY A 390 3.57 -5.30 -4.65
N TRP A 391 3.30 -4.08 -5.10
CA TRP A 391 2.44 -3.86 -6.27
C TRP A 391 2.94 -4.60 -7.50
N LEU A 392 4.25 -4.53 -7.77
CA LEU A 392 4.85 -5.15 -8.95
C LEU A 392 4.92 -6.67 -8.83
N ALA A 393 5.16 -7.23 -7.63
CA ALA A 393 5.06 -8.66 -7.39
C ALA A 393 3.63 -9.17 -7.62
N GLN A 394 2.62 -8.47 -7.10
CA GLN A 394 1.20 -8.78 -7.30
C GLN A 394 0.78 -8.64 -8.76
N TRP A 395 1.29 -7.65 -9.47
CA TRP A 395 1.05 -7.46 -10.89
C TRP A 395 1.72 -8.56 -11.73
N GLU A 396 2.97 -8.91 -11.46
CA GLU A 396 3.68 -9.98 -12.16
C GLU A 396 3.00 -11.33 -11.95
N GLU A 397 2.60 -11.65 -10.71
CA GLU A 397 1.84 -12.86 -10.39
C GLU A 397 0.54 -12.91 -11.21
N MET A 398 -0.19 -11.79 -11.29
CA MET A 398 -1.41 -11.68 -12.10
C MET A 398 -1.16 -11.89 -13.60
N VAL A 399 -0.11 -11.27 -14.16
CA VAL A 399 0.23 -11.42 -15.60
C VAL A 399 0.58 -12.87 -15.93
N CYS A 400 1.20 -13.59 -14.99
CA CYS A 400 1.61 -14.98 -15.16
C CYS A 400 0.50 -15.99 -14.83
N ASP A 401 -0.63 -15.57 -14.24
CA ASP A 401 -1.73 -16.44 -13.87
C ASP A 401 -2.66 -16.70 -15.05
N PRO A 402 -2.79 -17.97 -15.53
CA PRO A 402 -3.67 -18.31 -16.66
C PRO A 402 -5.16 -18.12 -16.35
N GLU A 403 -5.57 -18.02 -15.09
CA GLU A 403 -6.96 -17.74 -14.71
C GLU A 403 -7.29 -16.24 -14.81
N THR A 404 -6.30 -15.38 -14.95
CA THR A 404 -6.49 -13.92 -15.04
C THR A 404 -7.34 -13.54 -16.26
N LYS A 405 -8.32 -12.69 -16.02
CA LYS A 405 -9.18 -12.08 -17.04
C LYS A 405 -9.34 -10.61 -16.72
N ILE A 406 -9.71 -9.82 -17.73
CA ILE A 406 -10.03 -8.41 -17.50
C ILE A 406 -11.08 -8.26 -16.38
N THR A 407 -10.76 -7.45 -15.40
CA THR A 407 -11.64 -7.17 -14.26
C THR A 407 -12.86 -6.37 -14.72
N ARG A 408 -14.02 -6.99 -14.64
CA ARG A 408 -15.30 -6.37 -15.01
C ARG A 408 -16.39 -6.78 -14.01
N PRO A 409 -16.58 -6.04 -12.93
CA PRO A 409 -17.64 -6.35 -11.97
C PRO A 409 -19.03 -6.17 -12.59
N ARG A 410 -20.02 -6.82 -12.00
CA ARG A 410 -21.43 -6.62 -12.32
C ARG A 410 -22.02 -5.50 -11.47
N GLN A 411 -23.16 -4.95 -11.92
CA GLN A 411 -23.96 -4.01 -11.14
C GLN A 411 -25.41 -4.47 -11.07
N ILE A 412 -26.08 -4.15 -9.97
CA ILE A 412 -27.54 -4.20 -9.86
C ILE A 412 -28.07 -2.88 -10.40
N TYR A 413 -28.78 -2.94 -11.52
CA TYR A 413 -29.37 -1.74 -12.08
C TYR A 413 -30.63 -1.35 -11.30
N THR A 414 -30.65 -0.15 -10.78
CA THR A 414 -31.77 0.42 -9.98
C THR A 414 -32.38 1.66 -10.64
N GLY A 415 -32.01 1.93 -11.89
CA GLY A 415 -32.53 3.06 -12.66
C GLY A 415 -33.93 2.78 -13.22
N ALA A 416 -34.40 3.71 -14.04
CA ALA A 416 -35.68 3.58 -14.72
C ALA A 416 -35.68 2.41 -15.72
N ASP A 417 -36.83 1.82 -15.90
CA ASP A 417 -37.09 0.87 -16.98
C ASP A 417 -37.04 1.54 -18.36
N VAL A 418 -37.29 0.81 -19.44
CA VAL A 418 -37.27 1.33 -20.81
C VAL A 418 -38.09 2.63 -20.91
N ARG A 419 -37.49 3.66 -21.47
CA ARG A 419 -38.15 4.95 -21.76
C ARG A 419 -37.93 5.31 -23.22
N ASP A 420 -38.99 5.80 -23.84
CA ASP A 420 -38.89 6.37 -25.19
C ASP A 420 -38.15 7.72 -25.14
N TYR A 421 -37.39 7.99 -26.19
CA TYR A 421 -36.75 9.28 -26.35
C TYR A 421 -37.80 10.37 -26.59
N VAL A 422 -37.85 11.38 -25.75
CA VAL A 422 -38.68 12.55 -25.90
C VAL A 422 -37.89 13.66 -26.57
N PRO A 423 -38.30 14.20 -27.74
CA PRO A 423 -37.61 15.31 -28.38
C PRO A 423 -37.56 16.55 -27.47
N MET A 424 -36.53 17.39 -27.65
CA MET A 424 -36.30 18.57 -26.81
C MET A 424 -37.54 19.50 -26.80
N THR A 425 -38.22 19.64 -27.94
CA THR A 425 -39.44 20.43 -28.09
C THR A 425 -40.66 19.93 -27.35
N ALA A 426 -40.58 18.68 -26.81
CA ALA A 426 -41.69 18.00 -26.09
C ALA A 426 -41.33 17.67 -24.63
N ARG A 427 -40.21 18.18 -24.11
CA ARG A 427 -39.74 17.98 -22.70
C ARG A 427 -40.30 19.06 -21.80
#